data_d0f5726a68252ca2c6d0479e61c9cd9f
#
_entry.id   d0f5726a68252ca2c6d0479e61c9cd9f
#
_cell.length_a   1.000
_cell.length_b   1.000
_cell.length_c   1.000
_cell.angle_alpha   90.00
_cell.angle_beta   90.00
_cell.angle_gamma   90.00
#
_symmetry.space_group_name_H-M   'P 1'
#
loop_
_entity.id
_entity.type
_entity.pdbx_description
1 polymer ?
#
loop_
_entity_poly.entity_id
_entity_poly.type
_entity_poly.pdbx_seq_one_letter_code
_entity_poly.pdbx_strand_id
1 'polypeptide(L)'
;MKAEQLLKNYAAGIRDFTGVNLSEANLREANLKGAILDKAILDGANLSHANLAQTSFIEADLNGADLSDANLSGSNLTGAILDGAILDGANLDGANLSQADLTVAKLIETNLTEAELQQASLIAANLNGADLSGADLTVADLSQANLSEADLNQANLSGANLEGANIEGTILDENR
;
A
#
# COMPACT_ATOMS: atom_id res chain seq x y z
N MET A 1 -1.08 15.72 -15.91
CA MET A 1 -1.69 15.03 -17.10
C MET A 1 -3.15 14.72 -16.78
N LYS A 2 -4.07 14.65 -17.77
CA LYS A 2 -5.43 14.16 -17.49
C LYS A 2 -5.46 12.62 -17.52
N ALA A 3 -6.34 12.00 -16.74
CA ALA A 3 -6.53 10.54 -16.69
C ALA A 3 -6.76 9.94 -18.09
N GLU A 4 -7.63 10.53 -18.89
CA GLU A 4 -7.92 10.09 -20.26
C GLU A 4 -6.66 10.03 -21.15
N GLN A 5 -5.77 11.03 -21.01
CA GLN A 5 -4.53 11.07 -21.79
C GLN A 5 -3.54 10.01 -21.35
N LEU A 6 -3.44 9.77 -20.02
CA LEU A 6 -2.65 8.67 -19.47
C LEU A 6 -3.10 7.33 -20.06
N LEU A 7 -4.42 7.04 -19.96
CA LEU A 7 -4.98 5.76 -20.42
C LEU A 7 -4.80 5.57 -21.93
N LYS A 8 -4.96 6.64 -22.72
CA LYS A 8 -4.70 6.61 -24.15
C LYS A 8 -3.24 6.30 -24.47
N ASN A 9 -2.30 6.93 -23.75
CA ASN A 9 -0.88 6.70 -23.92
C ASN A 9 -0.51 5.26 -23.50
N TYR A 10 -1.08 4.76 -22.40
CA TYR A 10 -0.88 3.39 -21.95
C TYR A 10 -1.38 2.37 -22.98
N ALA A 11 -2.57 2.61 -23.56
CA ALA A 11 -3.12 1.77 -24.63
C ALA A 11 -2.27 1.79 -25.91
N ALA A 12 -1.54 2.90 -26.15
CA ALA A 12 -0.56 3.01 -27.24
C ALA A 12 0.81 2.33 -26.94
N GLY A 13 0.94 1.67 -25.78
CA GLY A 13 2.15 0.95 -25.41
C GLY A 13 3.15 1.74 -24.55
N ILE A 14 2.86 3.00 -24.23
CA ILE A 14 3.69 3.79 -23.33
C ILE A 14 3.50 3.25 -21.91
N ARG A 15 4.61 3.08 -21.18
CA ARG A 15 4.61 2.58 -19.80
C ARG A 15 5.26 3.56 -18.82
N ASP A 16 6.15 4.42 -19.31
CA ASP A 16 6.85 5.39 -18.46
C ASP A 16 6.03 6.68 -18.31
N PHE A 17 5.58 6.92 -17.10
CA PHE A 17 4.81 8.07 -16.64
C PHE A 17 5.49 8.72 -15.42
N THR A 18 6.81 8.59 -15.34
CA THR A 18 7.58 9.15 -14.22
C THR A 18 7.30 10.63 -14.01
N GLY A 19 7.03 11.04 -12.77
CA GLY A 19 6.81 12.43 -12.37
C GLY A 19 5.53 13.06 -12.91
N VAL A 20 4.60 12.28 -13.46
CA VAL A 20 3.34 12.82 -13.97
C VAL A 20 2.47 13.36 -12.82
N ASN A 21 1.82 14.50 -13.04
CA ASN A 21 0.81 14.99 -12.09
C ASN A 21 -0.58 14.46 -12.48
N LEU A 22 -1.17 13.68 -11.57
CA LEU A 22 -2.47 13.03 -11.63
C LEU A 22 -3.28 13.28 -10.34
N SER A 23 -2.98 14.37 -9.62
CA SER A 23 -3.73 14.74 -8.41
C SER A 23 -5.23 14.74 -8.68
N GLU A 24 -6.00 14.14 -7.76
CA GLU A 24 -7.46 14.02 -7.81
C GLU A 24 -7.98 13.32 -9.10
N ALA A 25 -7.10 12.67 -9.86
CA ALA A 25 -7.50 12.00 -11.10
C ALA A 25 -8.43 10.82 -10.83
N ASN A 26 -9.47 10.67 -11.66
CA ASN A 26 -10.29 9.47 -11.62
C ASN A 26 -9.69 8.39 -12.52
N LEU A 27 -9.07 7.39 -11.88
CA LEU A 27 -8.45 6.20 -12.49
C LEU A 27 -9.13 4.91 -12.01
N ARG A 28 -10.37 5.03 -11.51
CA ARG A 28 -11.15 3.88 -11.05
C ARG A 28 -11.22 2.81 -12.14
N GLU A 29 -11.00 1.55 -11.75
CA GLU A 29 -11.01 0.38 -12.64
C GLU A 29 -9.99 0.44 -13.79
N ALA A 30 -9.04 1.40 -13.76
CA ALA A 30 -8.03 1.53 -14.80
C ALA A 30 -7.09 0.31 -14.84
N ASN A 31 -6.70 -0.11 -16.04
CA ASN A 31 -5.62 -1.10 -16.18
C ASN A 31 -4.31 -0.38 -16.48
N LEU A 32 -3.42 -0.35 -15.49
CA LEU A 32 -2.09 0.25 -15.55
C LEU A 32 -1.00 -0.76 -15.17
N LYS A 33 -1.27 -2.06 -15.32
CA LYS A 33 -0.34 -3.14 -15.00
C LYS A 33 1.04 -2.89 -15.63
N GLY A 34 2.10 -2.95 -14.79
CA GLY A 34 3.48 -2.76 -15.23
C GLY A 34 3.81 -1.34 -15.72
N ALA A 35 2.99 -0.34 -15.42
CA ALA A 35 3.32 1.06 -15.66
C ALA A 35 4.46 1.51 -14.72
N ILE A 36 5.18 2.55 -15.10
CA ILE A 36 6.16 3.25 -14.26
C ILE A 36 5.56 4.59 -13.88
N LEU A 37 5.21 4.74 -12.61
CA LEU A 37 4.61 5.93 -12.00
C LEU A 37 5.53 6.49 -10.90
N ASP A 38 6.84 6.26 -11.04
CA ASP A 38 7.85 6.75 -10.09
C ASP A 38 7.74 8.27 -9.95
N LYS A 39 7.74 8.75 -8.71
CA LYS A 39 7.61 10.19 -8.39
C LYS A 39 6.36 10.85 -8.97
N ALA A 40 5.37 10.07 -9.41
CA ALA A 40 4.10 10.63 -9.84
C ALA A 40 3.37 11.26 -8.65
N ILE A 41 2.60 12.32 -8.93
CA ILE A 41 1.77 13.01 -7.95
C ILE A 41 0.34 12.50 -8.15
N LEU A 42 -0.15 11.70 -7.21
CA LEU A 42 -1.43 11.00 -7.22
C LEU A 42 -2.25 11.32 -5.96
N ASP A 43 -1.93 12.44 -5.27
CA ASP A 43 -2.65 12.84 -4.06
C ASP A 43 -4.15 12.96 -4.33
N GLY A 44 -4.97 12.34 -3.49
CA GLY A 44 -6.41 12.29 -3.62
C GLY A 44 -6.93 11.59 -4.88
N ALA A 45 -6.08 10.91 -5.67
CA ALA A 45 -6.53 10.20 -6.86
C ALA A 45 -7.43 9.00 -6.50
N ASN A 46 -8.43 8.72 -7.34
CA ASN A 46 -9.25 7.52 -7.24
C ASN A 46 -8.67 6.41 -8.14
N LEU A 47 -8.07 5.41 -7.52
CA LEU A 47 -7.49 4.21 -8.13
C LEU A 47 -8.26 2.95 -7.70
N SER A 48 -9.46 3.11 -7.12
CA SER A 48 -10.24 1.98 -6.61
C SER A 48 -10.53 0.95 -7.71
N HIS A 49 -10.40 -0.34 -7.36
CA HIS A 49 -10.54 -1.48 -8.28
C HIS A 49 -9.58 -1.48 -9.48
N ALA A 50 -8.55 -0.62 -9.51
CA ALA A 50 -7.60 -0.57 -10.61
C ALA A 50 -6.68 -1.80 -10.61
N ASN A 51 -6.25 -2.21 -11.80
CA ASN A 51 -5.19 -3.20 -11.96
C ASN A 51 -3.83 -2.49 -12.03
N LEU A 52 -3.12 -2.51 -10.93
CA LEU A 52 -1.80 -1.90 -10.71
C LEU A 52 -0.71 -2.98 -10.45
N ALA A 53 -1.00 -4.23 -10.81
CA ALA A 53 -0.05 -5.32 -10.59
C ALA A 53 1.29 -5.02 -11.28
N GLN A 54 2.41 -5.27 -10.58
CA GLN A 54 3.76 -5.05 -11.09
C GLN A 54 4.06 -3.58 -11.52
N THR A 55 3.26 -2.62 -11.08
CA THR A 55 3.47 -1.19 -11.32
C THR A 55 4.57 -0.66 -10.41
N SER A 56 5.40 0.26 -10.91
CA SER A 56 6.37 0.98 -10.09
C SER A 56 5.80 2.32 -9.62
N PHE A 57 5.87 2.58 -8.32
CA PHE A 57 5.46 3.80 -7.63
C PHE A 57 6.57 4.35 -6.74
N ILE A 58 7.84 4.10 -7.09
CA ILE A 58 8.97 4.52 -6.25
C ILE A 58 8.89 6.02 -5.99
N GLU A 59 8.90 6.41 -4.70
CA GLU A 59 8.80 7.80 -4.25
C GLU A 59 7.56 8.55 -4.80
N ALA A 60 6.50 7.85 -5.20
CA ALA A 60 5.26 8.49 -5.64
C ALA A 60 4.48 9.08 -4.45
N ASP A 61 3.77 10.16 -4.70
CA ASP A 61 2.84 10.78 -3.75
C ASP A 61 1.42 10.25 -3.97
N LEU A 62 0.98 9.36 -3.08
CA LEU A 62 -0.34 8.74 -3.04
C LEU A 62 -1.12 9.19 -1.79
N ASN A 63 -0.75 10.34 -1.21
CA ASN A 63 -1.40 10.89 -0.01
C ASN A 63 -2.92 10.95 -0.22
N GLY A 64 -3.69 10.35 0.69
CA GLY A 64 -5.15 10.33 0.65
C GLY A 64 -5.76 9.66 -0.59
N ALA A 65 -4.99 8.97 -1.41
CA ALA A 65 -5.52 8.25 -2.59
C ALA A 65 -6.46 7.11 -2.18
N ASP A 66 -7.46 6.85 -3.00
CA ASP A 66 -8.36 5.71 -2.87
C ASP A 66 -7.86 4.54 -3.74
N LEU A 67 -7.32 3.51 -3.10
CA LEU A 67 -6.82 2.27 -3.67
C LEU A 67 -7.68 1.06 -3.25
N SER A 68 -8.92 1.30 -2.78
CA SER A 68 -9.82 0.23 -2.31
C SER A 68 -9.98 -0.84 -3.38
N ASP A 69 -9.87 -2.12 -2.99
CA ASP A 69 -9.99 -3.28 -3.88
C ASP A 69 -9.05 -3.27 -5.10
N ALA A 70 -8.01 -2.43 -5.11
CA ALA A 70 -7.03 -2.40 -6.19
C ALA A 70 -6.11 -3.62 -6.15
N ASN A 71 -5.68 -4.08 -7.32
CA ASN A 71 -4.65 -5.11 -7.42
C ASN A 71 -3.27 -4.46 -7.57
N LEU A 72 -2.48 -4.49 -6.51
CA LEU A 72 -1.09 -4.00 -6.42
C LEU A 72 -0.08 -5.15 -6.29
N SER A 73 -0.46 -6.39 -6.62
CA SER A 73 0.42 -7.55 -6.42
C SER A 73 1.76 -7.37 -7.15
N GLY A 74 2.86 -7.62 -6.42
CA GLY A 74 4.22 -7.48 -6.92
C GLY A 74 4.60 -6.05 -7.35
N SER A 75 3.86 -5.02 -6.95
CA SER A 75 4.19 -3.62 -7.23
C SER A 75 5.37 -3.14 -6.37
N ASN A 76 6.04 -2.07 -6.81
CA ASN A 76 7.10 -1.44 -6.05
C ASN A 76 6.67 -0.05 -5.57
N LEU A 77 6.43 0.08 -4.27
CA LEU A 77 6.03 1.31 -3.58
C LEU A 77 7.16 1.81 -2.64
N THR A 78 8.42 1.47 -2.93
CA THR A 78 9.55 1.87 -2.09
C THR A 78 9.57 3.39 -1.90
N GLY A 79 9.53 3.85 -0.64
CA GLY A 79 9.53 5.26 -0.28
C GLY A 79 8.30 6.06 -0.74
N ALA A 80 7.24 5.40 -1.19
CA ALA A 80 6.00 6.07 -1.56
C ALA A 80 5.31 6.70 -0.33
N ILE A 81 4.59 7.79 -0.53
CA ILE A 81 3.80 8.47 0.50
C ILE A 81 2.34 8.02 0.34
N LEU A 82 1.85 7.27 1.32
CA LEU A 82 0.49 6.73 1.39
C LEU A 82 -0.23 7.23 2.65
N ASP A 83 0.20 8.38 3.21
CA ASP A 83 -0.42 8.95 4.41
C ASP A 83 -1.92 9.16 4.17
N GLY A 84 -2.74 8.59 5.06
CA GLY A 84 -4.20 8.65 4.97
C GLY A 84 -4.81 7.95 3.76
N ALA A 85 -4.05 7.21 2.95
CA ALA A 85 -4.58 6.47 1.80
C ALA A 85 -5.56 5.37 2.25
N ILE A 86 -6.48 4.99 1.36
CA ILE A 86 -7.45 3.92 1.58
C ILE A 86 -7.05 2.72 0.72
N LEU A 87 -6.66 1.63 1.37
CA LEU A 87 -6.25 0.37 0.75
C LEU A 87 -7.15 -0.80 1.19
N ASP A 88 -8.32 -0.51 1.75
CA ASP A 88 -9.23 -1.54 2.24
C ASP A 88 -9.52 -2.57 1.14
N GLY A 89 -9.35 -3.85 1.45
CA GLY A 89 -9.55 -4.95 0.51
C GLY A 89 -8.54 -5.04 -0.65
N ALA A 90 -7.53 -4.16 -0.69
CA ALA A 90 -6.53 -4.19 -1.77
C ALA A 90 -5.65 -5.45 -1.71
N ASN A 91 -5.13 -5.86 -2.85
CA ASN A 91 -4.17 -6.96 -2.95
C ASN A 91 -2.75 -6.42 -3.15
N LEU A 92 -1.92 -6.54 -2.12
CA LEU A 92 -0.49 -6.16 -2.08
C LEU A 92 0.43 -7.38 -1.93
N ASP A 93 -0.04 -8.58 -2.33
CA ASP A 93 0.76 -9.80 -2.28
C ASP A 93 2.12 -9.61 -2.96
N GLY A 94 3.21 -9.86 -2.20
CA GLY A 94 4.59 -9.69 -2.66
C GLY A 94 4.96 -8.26 -3.08
N ALA A 95 4.20 -7.24 -2.69
CA ALA A 95 4.55 -5.85 -2.99
C ALA A 95 5.71 -5.36 -2.13
N ASN A 96 6.53 -4.46 -2.68
CA ASN A 96 7.60 -3.80 -1.92
C ASN A 96 7.13 -2.41 -1.45
N LEU A 97 6.95 -2.28 -0.13
CA LEU A 97 6.59 -1.05 0.58
C LEU A 97 7.73 -0.59 1.52
N SER A 98 8.97 -1.03 1.25
CA SER A 98 10.10 -0.62 2.11
C SER A 98 10.21 0.89 2.18
N GLN A 99 10.34 1.43 3.41
CA GLN A 99 10.43 2.87 3.67
C GLN A 99 9.20 3.68 3.24
N ALA A 100 8.08 3.04 2.89
CA ALA A 100 6.85 3.75 2.57
C ALA A 100 6.24 4.40 3.82
N ASP A 101 5.55 5.51 3.63
CA ASP A 101 4.78 6.18 4.69
C ASP A 101 3.29 5.82 4.55
N LEU A 102 2.81 4.95 5.44
CA LEU A 102 1.42 4.50 5.55
C LEU A 102 0.77 5.06 6.84
N THR A 103 1.27 6.17 7.35
CA THR A 103 0.73 6.81 8.55
C THR A 103 -0.77 7.05 8.38
N VAL A 104 -1.58 6.67 9.37
CA VAL A 104 -3.05 6.70 9.40
C VAL A 104 -3.77 6.08 8.20
N ALA A 105 -3.08 5.31 7.36
CA ALA A 105 -3.68 4.62 6.22
C ALA A 105 -4.72 3.59 6.69
N LYS A 106 -5.71 3.31 5.83
CA LYS A 106 -6.71 2.27 6.04
C LYS A 106 -6.33 1.04 5.22
N LEU A 107 -6.13 -0.09 5.90
CA LEU A 107 -5.68 -1.36 5.34
C LEU A 107 -6.57 -2.50 5.85
N ILE A 108 -7.88 -2.22 6.05
CA ILE A 108 -8.83 -3.23 6.56
C ILE A 108 -8.96 -4.36 5.54
N GLU A 109 -8.78 -5.62 6.01
CA GLU A 109 -8.87 -6.82 5.17
C GLU A 109 -7.95 -6.80 3.93
N THR A 110 -6.86 -6.02 3.99
CA THR A 110 -5.87 -5.94 2.91
C THR A 110 -5.00 -7.19 2.88
N ASN A 111 -4.73 -7.73 1.69
CA ASN A 111 -3.76 -8.80 1.51
C ASN A 111 -2.34 -8.23 1.39
N LEU A 112 -1.51 -8.45 2.39
CA LEU A 112 -0.08 -8.08 2.48
C LEU A 112 0.81 -9.32 2.59
N THR A 113 0.34 -10.48 2.12
CA THR A 113 1.11 -11.73 2.14
C THR A 113 2.46 -11.54 1.47
N GLU A 114 3.54 -11.96 2.14
CA GLU A 114 4.92 -11.84 1.64
C GLU A 114 5.34 -10.41 1.25
N ALA A 115 4.62 -9.37 1.68
CA ALA A 115 4.99 -7.98 1.40
C ALA A 115 6.28 -7.56 2.13
N GLU A 116 7.07 -6.72 1.49
CA GLU A 116 8.28 -6.11 2.08
C GLU A 116 7.92 -4.75 2.67
N LEU A 117 7.94 -4.63 4.01
CA LEU A 117 7.57 -3.44 4.79
C LEU A 117 8.73 -2.94 5.67
N GLN A 118 9.97 -3.28 5.30
CA GLN A 118 11.13 -2.90 6.11
C GLN A 118 11.21 -1.37 6.25
N GLN A 119 11.34 -0.90 7.48
CA GLN A 119 11.44 0.53 7.80
C GLN A 119 10.22 1.37 7.36
N ALA A 120 9.09 0.74 7.03
CA ALA A 120 7.86 1.47 6.72
C ALA A 120 7.29 2.13 7.98
N SER A 121 6.63 3.26 7.82
CA SER A 121 5.80 3.90 8.84
C SER A 121 4.36 3.43 8.69
N LEU A 122 3.83 2.75 9.71
CA LEU A 122 2.43 2.33 9.83
C LEU A 122 1.80 2.95 11.09
N ILE A 123 2.30 4.11 11.51
CA ILE A 123 1.86 4.79 12.73
C ILE A 123 0.36 5.06 12.64
N ALA A 124 -0.38 4.58 13.64
CA ALA A 124 -1.84 4.71 13.72
C ALA A 124 -2.62 4.19 12.50
N ALA A 125 -1.99 3.36 11.65
CA ALA A 125 -2.67 2.71 10.52
C ALA A 125 -3.71 1.70 11.01
N ASN A 126 -4.76 1.47 10.22
CA ASN A 126 -5.78 0.48 10.54
C ASN A 126 -5.59 -0.78 9.67
N LEU A 127 -5.05 -1.83 10.27
CA LEU A 127 -4.77 -3.14 9.67
C LEU A 127 -5.73 -4.23 10.20
N ASN A 128 -6.93 -3.84 10.66
CA ASN A 128 -7.88 -4.82 11.18
C ASN A 128 -8.19 -5.90 10.13
N GLY A 129 -7.98 -7.18 10.50
CA GLY A 129 -8.23 -8.32 9.63
C GLY A 129 -7.29 -8.44 8.43
N ALA A 130 -6.22 -7.64 8.33
CA ALA A 130 -5.26 -7.74 7.24
C ALA A 130 -4.47 -9.06 7.29
N ASP A 131 -4.12 -9.60 6.12
CA ASP A 131 -3.24 -10.76 6.01
C ASP A 131 -1.79 -10.28 5.80
N LEU A 132 -0.98 -10.39 6.84
CA LEU A 132 0.46 -10.08 6.87
C LEU A 132 1.32 -11.35 6.92
N SER A 133 0.75 -12.50 6.55
CA SER A 133 1.48 -13.77 6.64
C SER A 133 2.73 -13.75 5.77
N GLY A 134 3.87 -14.07 6.37
CA GLY A 134 5.19 -14.03 5.72
C GLY A 134 5.74 -12.63 5.43
N ALA A 135 5.03 -11.55 5.77
CA ALA A 135 5.51 -10.19 5.52
C ALA A 135 6.78 -9.85 6.32
N ASP A 136 7.67 -9.04 5.74
CA ASP A 136 8.84 -8.53 6.43
C ASP A 136 8.62 -7.11 6.95
N LEU A 137 8.39 -6.99 8.25
CA LEU A 137 8.17 -5.75 9.00
C LEU A 137 9.42 -5.34 9.80
N THR A 138 10.62 -5.78 9.38
CA THR A 138 11.86 -5.47 10.10
C THR A 138 12.02 -3.96 10.27
N VAL A 139 12.15 -3.51 11.52
CA VAL A 139 12.31 -2.09 11.90
C VAL A 139 11.13 -1.19 11.46
N ALA A 140 9.97 -1.74 11.11
CA ALA A 140 8.78 -0.95 10.82
C ALA A 140 8.23 -0.26 12.09
N ASP A 141 7.60 0.90 11.93
CA ASP A 141 6.90 1.58 13.03
C ASP A 141 5.39 1.34 12.93
N LEU A 142 4.89 0.48 13.83
CA LEU A 142 3.47 0.13 13.99
C LEU A 142 2.87 0.77 15.26
N SER A 143 3.51 1.82 15.79
CA SER A 143 3.01 2.45 17.01
C SER A 143 1.58 2.96 16.80
N GLN A 144 0.71 2.71 17.78
CA GLN A 144 -0.72 3.05 17.76
C GLN A 144 -1.53 2.38 16.63
N ALA A 145 -0.96 1.48 15.84
CA ALA A 145 -1.67 0.78 14.77
C ALA A 145 -2.75 -0.15 15.32
N ASN A 146 -3.81 -0.35 14.56
CA ASN A 146 -4.82 -1.36 14.85
C ASN A 146 -4.55 -2.64 14.04
N LEU A 147 -4.00 -3.66 14.69
CA LEU A 147 -3.71 -4.98 14.12
C LEU A 147 -4.73 -6.04 14.56
N SER A 148 -5.87 -5.63 15.16
CA SER A 148 -6.84 -6.61 15.65
C SER A 148 -7.26 -7.58 14.54
N GLU A 149 -7.32 -8.88 14.87
CA GLU A 149 -7.64 -9.98 13.94
C GLU A 149 -6.69 -10.11 12.73
N ALA A 150 -5.57 -9.37 12.68
CA ALA A 150 -4.61 -9.52 11.59
C ALA A 150 -3.88 -10.87 11.65
N ASP A 151 -3.62 -11.46 10.48
CA ASP A 151 -2.78 -12.66 10.38
C ASP A 151 -1.30 -12.27 10.27
N LEU A 152 -0.54 -12.55 11.33
CA LEU A 152 0.91 -12.32 11.44
C LEU A 152 1.72 -13.62 11.39
N ASN A 153 1.13 -14.73 10.91
CA ASN A 153 1.85 -15.99 10.83
C ASN A 153 3.09 -15.86 9.96
N GLN A 154 4.25 -16.26 10.49
CA GLN A 154 5.55 -16.17 9.82
C GLN A 154 6.01 -14.74 9.47
N ALA A 155 5.32 -13.70 9.91
CA ALA A 155 5.78 -12.33 9.73
C ALA A 155 7.06 -12.06 10.52
N ASN A 156 7.99 -11.30 9.95
CA ASN A 156 9.23 -10.88 10.62
C ASN A 156 9.05 -9.49 11.25
N LEU A 157 8.91 -9.45 12.55
CA LEU A 157 8.75 -8.23 13.34
C LEU A 157 10.06 -7.79 14.05
N SER A 158 11.23 -8.23 13.56
CA SER A 158 12.52 -7.92 14.21
C SER A 158 12.76 -6.41 14.27
N GLY A 159 12.82 -5.88 15.50
CA GLY A 159 13.01 -4.44 15.72
C GLY A 159 11.82 -3.55 15.39
N ALA A 160 10.66 -4.12 15.07
CA ALA A 160 9.44 -3.34 14.85
C ALA A 160 8.97 -2.67 16.16
N ASN A 161 8.43 -1.46 16.03
CA ASN A 161 7.83 -0.72 17.15
C ASN A 161 6.32 -0.98 17.18
N LEU A 162 5.84 -1.64 18.23
CA LEU A 162 4.42 -1.95 18.48
C LEU A 162 3.86 -1.15 19.67
N GLU A 163 4.48 -0.03 20.06
CA GLU A 163 4.02 0.74 21.21
C GLU A 163 2.59 1.24 21.02
N GLY A 164 1.68 0.82 21.92
CA GLY A 164 0.27 1.19 21.86
C GLY A 164 -0.54 0.57 20.73
N ALA A 165 0.03 -0.37 19.97
CA ALA A 165 -0.71 -1.10 18.95
C ALA A 165 -1.77 -2.02 19.56
N ASN A 166 -2.94 -2.11 18.90
CA ASN A 166 -3.95 -3.11 19.22
C ASN A 166 -3.64 -4.42 18.51
N ILE A 167 -3.30 -5.47 19.26
CA ILE A 167 -2.93 -6.80 18.75
C ILE A 167 -3.97 -7.89 19.08
N GLU A 168 -5.18 -7.49 19.49
CA GLU A 168 -6.25 -8.42 19.86
C GLU A 168 -6.54 -9.41 18.72
N GLY A 169 -6.62 -10.71 19.06
CA GLY A 169 -6.90 -11.77 18.10
C GLY A 169 -5.71 -12.18 17.21
N THR A 170 -4.56 -11.52 17.32
CA THR A 170 -3.34 -11.92 16.58
C THR A 170 -2.56 -13.02 17.31
N ILE A 171 -1.51 -13.56 16.68
CA ILE A 171 -0.59 -14.50 17.34
C ILE A 171 0.25 -13.85 18.46
N LEU A 172 0.25 -12.53 18.54
CA LEU A 172 0.97 -11.76 19.57
C LEU A 172 0.10 -11.53 20.82
N ASP A 173 -1.21 -11.80 20.76
CA ASP A 173 -2.14 -11.63 21.86
C ASP A 173 -2.00 -12.78 22.87
N GLU A 174 -1.47 -12.48 24.06
CA GLU A 174 -1.27 -13.47 25.14
C GLU A 174 -2.59 -14.00 25.73
N ASN A 175 -3.73 -13.38 25.40
CA ASN A 175 -5.06 -13.76 25.87
C ASN A 175 -5.82 -14.69 24.92
N ARG A 176 -5.20 -15.16 23.88
CA ARG A 176 -5.79 -16.02 22.84
C ARG A 176 -6.00 -17.46 23.28
#